data_dab066f2ba0a847beb8fec03a0a6d7e0
#
_entry.id   dab066f2ba0a847beb8fec03a0a6d7e0
#
_cell.length_a   1.000
_cell.length_b   1.000
_cell.length_c   1.000
_cell.angle_alpha   90.00
_cell.angle_beta   90.00
_cell.angle_gamma   90.00
#
_symmetry.space_group_name_H-M   'P 1'
#
loop_
_entity.id
_entity.type
_entity.pdbx_description
1 polymer ?
#
loop_
_entity_poly.entity_id
_entity_poly.type
_entity_poly.pdbx_seq_one_letter_code
_entity_poly.pdbx_strand_id
1 'polypeptide(L)'
;MVQYLVILLDDTSVSFCHYANECNHRRLMPVEMLKAGILYGMKENLNIQFVYPDYDLPDEYNRLIETVDHIKIKPASLVGDADVAVINGMKELATVSIQSDKVYVLRLDREELFANSDWIINTLRAVARLNIVLTDVDGFVESDYERYRQLLASWTTYVEQEYVAGKSPQINILTDRMMLDKMNNCGAGDTTITLAPDGRFYVCPAFYTDADGYAVGDLAHGLDIKNGQLYKLAYAPICRRCDAYQCRRCIWLNRKTTLEVNTPSHEQCVVAHIERNASRRLLIDMRQRGTFMPDKEEIKEITYTDPFETNEEW
;
A
#
# COMPACT_ATOMS: atom_id res chain seq x y z
N MET A 1 9.81 -8.62 -15.03
CA MET A 1 8.91 -8.20 -16.15
C MET A 1 7.75 -7.45 -15.52
N VAL A 2 7.43 -6.27 -16.02
CA VAL A 2 6.30 -5.47 -15.53
C VAL A 2 5.01 -6.26 -15.70
N GLN A 3 4.10 -6.17 -14.74
CA GLN A 3 2.82 -6.87 -14.68
C GLN A 3 1.64 -5.91 -14.47
N TYR A 4 1.90 -4.74 -13.89
CA TYR A 4 0.89 -3.76 -13.53
C TYR A 4 1.23 -2.38 -14.09
N LEU A 5 0.22 -1.73 -14.67
CA LEU A 5 0.26 -0.35 -15.11
C LEU A 5 -0.71 0.48 -14.28
N VAL A 6 -0.19 1.38 -13.46
CA VAL A 6 -0.98 2.41 -12.77
C VAL A 6 -1.08 3.62 -13.68
N ILE A 7 -2.29 4.09 -13.97
CA ILE A 7 -2.54 5.29 -14.78
C ILE A 7 -3.13 6.36 -13.87
N LEU A 8 -2.40 7.45 -13.67
CA LEU A 8 -2.91 8.64 -13.01
C LEU A 8 -3.74 9.43 -14.02
N LEU A 9 -5.03 9.62 -13.74
CA LEU A 9 -5.94 10.27 -14.67
C LEU A 9 -5.82 11.81 -14.67
N ASP A 10 -5.35 12.36 -13.55
CA ASP A 10 -5.18 13.81 -13.35
C ASP A 10 -4.00 14.10 -12.42
N ASP A 11 -3.45 15.31 -12.46
CA ASP A 11 -2.41 15.74 -11.52
C ASP A 11 -2.90 15.72 -10.06
N THR A 12 -4.21 15.81 -9.84
CA THR A 12 -4.85 15.72 -8.51
C THR A 12 -5.32 14.31 -8.15
N SER A 13 -4.92 13.27 -8.92
CA SER A 13 -5.26 11.88 -8.62
C SER A 13 -4.92 11.52 -7.17
N VAL A 14 -5.82 10.78 -6.50
CA VAL A 14 -5.73 10.49 -5.07
C VAL A 14 -4.47 9.70 -4.71
N SER A 15 -3.82 10.07 -3.62
CA SER A 15 -2.70 9.29 -3.06
C SER A 15 -3.22 8.08 -2.30
N PHE A 16 -2.76 6.90 -2.61
CA PHE A 16 -3.18 5.64 -1.98
C PHE A 16 -2.04 4.88 -1.28
N CYS A 17 -0.88 5.52 -1.13
CA CYS A 17 0.33 5.00 -0.47
C CYS A 17 0.88 6.04 0.52
N HIS A 18 2.17 5.91 0.87
CA HIS A 18 2.83 6.80 1.85
C HIS A 18 3.03 8.25 1.35
N TYR A 19 3.09 8.48 0.02
CA TYR A 19 3.27 9.82 -0.53
C TYR A 19 2.01 10.68 -0.35
N ALA A 20 2.18 11.99 -0.25
CA ALA A 20 1.11 12.96 -0.36
C ALA A 20 1.09 13.58 -1.76
N ASN A 21 -0.09 13.74 -2.34
CA ASN A 21 -0.28 14.54 -3.53
C ASN A 21 -0.85 15.90 -3.10
N GLU A 22 0.00 16.92 -3.10
CA GLU A 22 -0.36 18.30 -2.72
C GLU A 22 -0.75 19.15 -3.93
N CYS A 23 -0.84 18.56 -5.12
CA CYS A 23 -1.19 19.27 -6.33
C CYS A 23 -2.66 19.74 -6.29
N ASN A 24 -2.85 21.06 -6.37
CA ASN A 24 -4.19 21.69 -6.42
C ASN A 24 -4.59 22.09 -7.84
N HIS A 25 -3.71 21.88 -8.82
CA HIS A 25 -3.95 22.24 -10.20
C HIS A 25 -4.46 21.04 -10.97
N ARG A 26 -5.70 21.10 -11.43
CA ARG A 26 -6.31 20.06 -12.26
C ARG A 26 -5.69 20.06 -13.65
N ARG A 27 -5.09 18.96 -14.02
CA ARG A 27 -4.62 18.69 -15.37
C ARG A 27 -4.99 17.26 -15.74
N LEU A 28 -6.18 17.11 -16.27
CA LEU A 28 -6.66 15.81 -16.74
C LEU A 28 -5.78 15.30 -17.89
N MET A 29 -5.41 14.04 -17.86
CA MET A 29 -4.64 13.37 -18.91
C MET A 29 -5.36 13.55 -20.25
N PRO A 30 -4.70 14.02 -21.33
CA PRO A 30 -5.34 14.12 -22.64
C PRO A 30 -5.92 12.77 -23.09
N VAL A 31 -7.12 12.79 -23.70
CA VAL A 31 -7.84 11.57 -24.13
C VAL A 31 -6.99 10.69 -25.04
N GLU A 32 -6.25 11.27 -25.97
CA GLU A 32 -5.38 10.50 -26.87
C GLU A 32 -4.21 9.84 -26.13
N MET A 33 -3.75 10.45 -25.05
CA MET A 33 -2.73 9.88 -24.18
C MET A 33 -3.29 8.75 -23.34
N LEU A 34 -4.51 8.88 -22.82
CA LEU A 34 -5.23 7.81 -22.14
C LEU A 34 -5.41 6.60 -23.06
N LYS A 35 -5.89 6.82 -24.30
CA LYS A 35 -6.00 5.77 -25.31
C LYS A 35 -4.65 5.07 -25.57
N ALA A 36 -3.59 5.84 -25.74
CA ALA A 36 -2.25 5.30 -25.97
C ALA A 36 -1.75 4.50 -24.76
N GLY A 37 -2.01 4.96 -23.53
CA GLY A 37 -1.69 4.26 -22.29
C GLY A 37 -2.42 2.93 -22.14
N ILE A 38 -3.73 2.91 -22.45
CA ILE A 38 -4.54 1.68 -22.46
C ILE A 38 -4.00 0.70 -23.50
N LEU A 39 -3.74 1.15 -24.73
CA LEU A 39 -3.18 0.32 -25.79
C LEU A 39 -1.79 -0.23 -25.43
N TYR A 40 -0.96 0.57 -24.76
CA TYR A 40 0.33 0.12 -24.23
C TYR A 40 0.13 -1.02 -23.20
N GLY A 41 -0.76 -0.84 -22.23
CA GLY A 41 -1.08 -1.85 -21.24
C GLY A 41 -1.59 -3.16 -21.85
N MET A 42 -2.48 -3.07 -22.84
CA MET A 42 -2.98 -4.22 -23.57
C MET A 42 -1.87 -4.94 -24.37
N LYS A 43 -1.05 -4.19 -25.09
CA LYS A 43 0.07 -4.74 -25.90
C LYS A 43 1.08 -5.49 -25.04
N GLU A 44 1.41 -4.93 -23.88
CA GLU A 44 2.38 -5.51 -22.94
C GLU A 44 1.73 -6.52 -21.97
N ASN A 45 0.41 -6.80 -22.13
CA ASN A 45 -0.39 -7.71 -21.28
C ASN A 45 -0.30 -7.36 -19.79
N LEU A 46 -0.52 -6.08 -19.45
CA LEU A 46 -0.46 -5.55 -18.09
C LEU A 46 -1.85 -5.45 -17.46
N ASN A 47 -1.92 -5.70 -16.15
CA ASN A 47 -3.11 -5.40 -15.36
C ASN A 47 -3.18 -3.87 -15.14
N ILE A 48 -4.26 -3.24 -15.60
CA ILE A 48 -4.39 -1.78 -15.57
C ILE A 48 -5.13 -1.33 -14.31
N GLN A 49 -4.61 -0.30 -13.66
CA GLN A 49 -5.22 0.35 -12.49
C GLN A 49 -5.35 1.84 -12.77
N PHE A 50 -6.57 2.37 -12.71
CA PHE A 50 -6.82 3.81 -12.87
C PHE A 50 -6.96 4.48 -11.52
N VAL A 51 -6.22 5.58 -11.34
CA VAL A 51 -6.28 6.40 -10.12
C VAL A 51 -7.01 7.70 -10.43
N TYR A 52 -8.12 7.89 -9.77
CA TYR A 52 -9.06 8.98 -10.02
C TYR A 52 -8.73 10.24 -9.20
N PRO A 53 -9.07 11.42 -9.72
CA PRO A 53 -9.14 12.65 -8.95
C PRO A 53 -10.38 12.68 -8.04
N ASP A 54 -10.55 13.76 -7.29
CA ASP A 54 -11.67 14.01 -6.37
C ASP A 54 -12.95 14.56 -7.05
N TYR A 55 -13.06 14.41 -8.39
CA TYR A 55 -14.19 14.88 -9.19
C TYR A 55 -14.55 13.87 -10.29
N ASP A 56 -15.79 13.97 -10.76
CA ASP A 56 -16.29 13.09 -11.81
C ASP A 56 -15.59 13.37 -13.16
N LEU A 57 -15.18 12.30 -13.81
CA LEU A 57 -14.57 12.38 -15.14
C LEU A 57 -15.63 12.60 -16.21
N PRO A 58 -15.28 13.27 -17.35
CA PRO A 58 -16.14 13.30 -18.52
C PRO A 58 -16.51 11.91 -19.03
N ASP A 59 -17.73 11.74 -19.57
CA ASP A 59 -18.25 10.45 -20.07
C ASP A 59 -17.33 9.75 -21.08
N GLU A 60 -16.57 10.52 -21.84
CA GLU A 60 -15.62 9.97 -22.81
C GLU A 60 -14.52 9.15 -22.11
N TYR A 61 -14.02 9.64 -20.96
CA TYR A 61 -13.01 8.92 -20.17
C TYR A 61 -13.59 7.63 -19.60
N ASN A 62 -14.77 7.70 -18.99
CA ASN A 62 -15.42 6.53 -18.43
C ASN A 62 -15.65 5.46 -19.50
N ARG A 63 -16.13 5.86 -20.71
CA ARG A 63 -16.29 4.92 -21.83
C ARG A 63 -14.99 4.27 -22.26
N LEU A 64 -13.87 5.01 -22.26
CA LEU A 64 -12.57 4.43 -22.61
C LEU A 64 -12.07 3.45 -21.55
N ILE A 65 -12.18 3.81 -20.29
CA ILE A 65 -11.77 2.98 -19.16
C ILE A 65 -12.51 1.64 -19.18
N GLU A 66 -13.82 1.65 -19.43
CA GLU A 66 -14.66 0.45 -19.49
C GLU A 66 -14.37 -0.48 -20.70
N THR A 67 -13.46 -0.11 -21.61
CA THR A 67 -13.09 -0.98 -22.75
C THR A 67 -12.11 -2.10 -22.39
N VAL A 68 -11.54 -2.10 -21.21
CA VAL A 68 -10.52 -3.07 -20.74
C VAL A 68 -10.82 -3.54 -19.33
N ASP A 69 -10.31 -4.71 -18.96
CA ASP A 69 -10.30 -5.14 -17.56
C ASP A 69 -9.36 -4.23 -16.74
N HIS A 70 -9.87 -3.71 -15.64
CA HIS A 70 -9.15 -2.74 -14.85
C HIS A 70 -9.58 -2.73 -13.37
N ILE A 71 -8.83 -1.98 -12.56
CA ILE A 71 -9.16 -1.65 -11.17
C ILE A 71 -9.33 -0.15 -11.05
N LYS A 72 -10.37 0.32 -10.38
CA LYS A 72 -10.65 1.72 -10.08
C LYS A 72 -10.25 2.05 -8.64
N ILE A 73 -9.23 2.92 -8.49
CA ILE A 73 -8.80 3.48 -7.21
C ILE A 73 -9.35 4.91 -7.14
N LYS A 74 -10.34 5.14 -6.26
CA LYS A 74 -11.06 6.42 -6.16
C LYS A 74 -10.96 7.00 -4.75
N PRO A 75 -11.07 8.33 -4.61
CA PRO A 75 -11.38 8.94 -3.32
C PRO A 75 -12.69 8.36 -2.76
N ALA A 76 -12.77 8.17 -1.44
CA ALA A 76 -13.95 7.58 -0.82
C ALA A 76 -15.22 8.46 -0.94
N SER A 77 -15.08 9.75 -1.23
CA SER A 77 -16.18 10.63 -1.63
C SER A 77 -16.87 10.21 -2.94
N LEU A 78 -16.16 9.46 -3.81
CA LEU A 78 -16.63 8.93 -5.09
C LEU A 78 -16.65 7.39 -5.10
N VAL A 79 -16.94 6.77 -3.95
CA VAL A 79 -16.81 5.32 -3.77
C VAL A 79 -17.61 4.47 -4.74
N GLY A 80 -18.82 4.84 -5.09
CA GLY A 80 -19.73 4.20 -6.05
C GLY A 80 -19.28 2.87 -6.66
N ASP A 81 -18.70 2.93 -7.84
CA ASP A 81 -18.15 1.80 -8.60
C ASP A 81 -16.64 1.56 -8.36
N ALA A 82 -16.05 2.13 -7.30
CA ALA A 82 -14.65 1.90 -6.95
C ALA A 82 -14.41 0.45 -6.52
N ASP A 83 -13.29 -0.13 -6.93
CA ASP A 83 -12.77 -1.38 -6.36
C ASP A 83 -12.00 -1.10 -5.08
N VAL A 84 -11.27 0.02 -5.05
CA VAL A 84 -10.53 0.50 -3.90
C VAL A 84 -10.90 1.95 -3.61
N ALA A 85 -11.44 2.21 -2.43
CA ALA A 85 -11.78 3.55 -1.96
C ALA A 85 -10.71 4.07 -1.00
N VAL A 86 -10.21 5.28 -1.24
CA VAL A 86 -9.15 5.90 -0.43
C VAL A 86 -9.74 6.98 0.47
N ILE A 87 -9.41 6.90 1.74
CA ILE A 87 -9.79 7.84 2.80
C ILE A 87 -8.52 8.52 3.32
N ASN A 88 -8.50 9.85 3.31
CA ASN A 88 -7.36 10.64 3.80
C ASN A 88 -7.67 11.24 5.18
N GLY A 89 -7.22 10.57 6.22
CA GLY A 89 -7.37 10.99 7.61
C GLY A 89 -8.74 10.74 8.21
N MET A 90 -8.82 10.98 9.50
CA MET A 90 -10.03 10.73 10.30
C MET A 90 -11.18 11.67 9.98
N LYS A 91 -10.88 12.90 9.50
CA LYS A 91 -11.93 13.85 9.09
C LYS A 91 -12.75 13.33 7.92
N GLU A 92 -12.09 12.74 6.93
CA GLU A 92 -12.78 12.15 5.79
C GLU A 92 -13.54 10.88 6.21
N LEU A 93 -12.92 10.00 7.01
CA LEU A 93 -13.58 8.80 7.55
C LEU A 93 -14.89 9.14 8.28
N ALA A 94 -14.96 10.28 8.97
CA ALA A 94 -16.17 10.73 9.69
C ALA A 94 -17.34 11.10 8.77
N THR A 95 -17.08 11.40 7.51
CA THR A 95 -18.08 11.89 6.54
C THR A 95 -18.45 10.89 5.46
N VAL A 96 -17.60 9.87 5.24
CA VAL A 96 -17.80 8.87 4.21
C VAL A 96 -18.82 7.81 4.62
N SER A 97 -19.73 7.47 3.70
CA SER A 97 -20.62 6.32 3.84
C SER A 97 -19.87 5.04 3.49
N ILE A 98 -19.57 4.23 4.48
CA ILE A 98 -18.87 2.95 4.34
C ILE A 98 -19.76 1.91 3.68
N GLN A 99 -19.25 1.20 2.67
CA GLN A 99 -19.89 0.08 1.97
C GLN A 99 -19.19 -1.23 2.32
N SER A 100 -19.95 -2.25 2.68
CA SER A 100 -19.40 -3.49 3.25
C SER A 100 -18.69 -4.42 2.26
N ASP A 101 -18.93 -4.24 0.97
CA ASP A 101 -18.32 -5.02 -0.13
C ASP A 101 -17.03 -4.41 -0.66
N LYS A 102 -16.59 -3.25 -0.14
CA LYS A 102 -15.46 -2.49 -0.67
C LYS A 102 -14.16 -2.71 0.10
N VAL A 103 -13.06 -2.53 -0.63
CA VAL A 103 -11.72 -2.43 -0.06
C VAL A 103 -11.40 -0.96 0.20
N TYR A 104 -11.01 -0.65 1.43
CA TYR A 104 -10.63 0.71 1.81
C TYR A 104 -9.12 0.81 2.07
N VAL A 105 -8.54 1.93 1.65
CA VAL A 105 -7.22 2.40 2.07
C VAL A 105 -7.44 3.60 2.96
N LEU A 106 -7.14 3.47 4.24
CA LEU A 106 -7.16 4.56 5.21
C LEU A 106 -5.73 5.08 5.41
N ARG A 107 -5.48 6.29 4.93
CA ARG A 107 -4.22 7.00 5.11
C ARG A 107 -4.33 7.95 6.28
N LEU A 108 -3.43 7.84 7.22
CA LEU A 108 -3.42 8.67 8.45
C LEU A 108 -2.01 8.75 9.01
N ASP A 109 -1.77 9.74 9.83
CA ASP A 109 -0.55 9.82 10.61
C ASP A 109 -0.65 9.01 11.92
N ARG A 110 0.46 8.88 12.63
CA ARG A 110 0.50 8.10 13.89
C ARG A 110 -0.38 8.69 14.99
N GLU A 111 -0.50 10.01 15.07
CA GLU A 111 -1.34 10.65 16.09
C GLU A 111 -2.82 10.41 15.85
N GLU A 112 -3.27 10.50 14.58
CA GLU A 112 -4.63 10.13 14.20
C GLU A 112 -4.91 8.65 14.53
N LEU A 113 -3.95 7.75 14.21
CA LEU A 113 -4.06 6.32 14.53
C LEU A 113 -4.23 6.07 16.02
N PHE A 114 -3.36 6.65 16.83
CA PHE A 114 -3.38 6.44 18.27
C PHE A 114 -4.58 7.06 18.96
N ALA A 115 -5.02 8.23 18.50
CA ALA A 115 -6.17 8.93 19.08
C ALA A 115 -7.51 8.27 18.74
N ASN A 116 -7.59 7.51 17.62
CA ASN A 116 -8.86 6.99 17.09
C ASN A 116 -8.85 5.46 16.93
N SER A 117 -7.99 4.76 17.63
CA SER A 117 -7.76 3.32 17.47
C SER A 117 -9.04 2.49 17.53
N ASP A 118 -9.95 2.78 18.48
CA ASP A 118 -11.20 2.06 18.66
C ASP A 118 -12.18 2.30 17.50
N TRP A 119 -12.21 3.51 16.96
CA TRP A 119 -13.04 3.80 15.80
C TRP A 119 -12.54 3.07 14.57
N ILE A 120 -11.22 3.13 14.33
CA ILE A 120 -10.58 2.49 13.17
C ILE A 120 -10.82 0.99 13.19
N ILE A 121 -10.59 0.32 14.32
CA ILE A 121 -10.78 -1.13 14.41
C ILE A 121 -12.27 -1.52 14.29
N ASN A 122 -13.20 -0.70 14.79
CA ASN A 122 -14.61 -0.93 14.59
C ASN A 122 -15.05 -0.77 13.12
N THR A 123 -14.39 0.09 12.35
CA THR A 123 -14.64 0.22 10.90
C THR A 123 -14.33 -1.08 10.15
N LEU A 124 -13.41 -1.90 10.65
CA LEU A 124 -13.07 -3.20 10.07
C LEU A 124 -14.28 -4.16 9.96
N ARG A 125 -15.28 -4.03 10.84
CA ARG A 125 -16.51 -4.82 10.76
C ARG A 125 -17.41 -4.47 9.58
N ALA A 126 -17.27 -3.26 9.08
CA ALA A 126 -18.15 -2.68 8.08
C ALA A 126 -17.57 -2.69 6.66
N VAL A 127 -16.40 -3.31 6.44
CA VAL A 127 -15.71 -3.30 5.16
C VAL A 127 -15.28 -4.71 4.75
N ALA A 128 -15.09 -4.95 3.46
CA ALA A 128 -14.50 -6.21 3.00
C ALA A 128 -13.03 -6.33 3.41
N ARG A 129 -12.29 -5.22 3.31
CA ARG A 129 -10.87 -5.14 3.71
C ARG A 129 -10.49 -3.71 4.06
N LEU A 130 -9.69 -3.54 5.11
CA LEU A 130 -9.09 -2.27 5.51
C LEU A 130 -7.57 -2.32 5.35
N ASN A 131 -7.02 -1.41 4.55
CA ASN A 131 -5.57 -1.22 4.44
C ASN A 131 -5.20 0.09 5.13
N ILE A 132 -4.44 -0.01 6.21
CA ILE A 132 -3.87 1.15 6.90
C ILE A 132 -2.56 1.55 6.21
N VAL A 133 -2.39 2.84 5.98
CA VAL A 133 -1.15 3.45 5.47
C VAL A 133 -0.74 4.57 6.41
N LEU A 134 0.33 4.36 7.14
CA LEU A 134 0.95 5.39 8.00
C LEU A 134 1.74 6.36 7.13
N THR A 135 1.33 7.62 7.09
CA THR A 135 1.92 8.62 6.20
C THR A 135 3.20 9.24 6.73
N ASP A 136 3.46 9.07 8.04
CA ASP A 136 4.58 9.66 8.77
C ASP A 136 5.42 8.60 9.54
N VAL A 137 5.56 7.40 8.95
CA VAL A 137 6.30 6.30 9.59
C VAL A 137 7.76 6.68 9.88
N ASP A 138 8.35 7.55 9.09
CA ASP A 138 9.69 8.12 9.27
C ASP A 138 9.80 9.08 10.47
N GLY A 139 8.67 9.47 11.06
CA GLY A 139 8.61 10.31 12.26
C GLY A 139 8.43 9.53 13.57
N PHE A 140 8.37 8.20 13.56
CA PHE A 140 8.22 7.39 14.76
C PHE A 140 9.45 7.52 15.68
N VAL A 141 9.18 7.59 16.98
CA VAL A 141 10.19 7.57 18.05
C VAL A 141 9.93 6.41 19.01
N GLU A 142 10.85 6.13 19.94
CA GLU A 142 10.77 4.95 20.81
C GLU A 142 9.44 4.84 21.58
N SER A 143 8.90 5.97 22.06
CA SER A 143 7.59 5.98 22.72
C SER A 143 6.43 5.59 21.78
N ASP A 144 6.53 5.89 20.49
CA ASP A 144 5.51 5.54 19.50
C ASP A 144 5.54 4.04 19.18
N TYR A 145 6.73 3.42 19.16
CA TYR A 145 6.82 1.96 19.00
C TYR A 145 6.13 1.21 20.13
N GLU A 146 6.27 1.69 21.37
CA GLU A 146 5.59 1.05 22.50
C GLU A 146 4.07 1.26 22.43
N ARG A 147 3.60 2.46 22.10
CA ARG A 147 2.17 2.74 21.85
C ARG A 147 1.63 1.85 20.72
N TYR A 148 2.40 1.68 19.66
CA TYR A 148 2.00 0.86 18.51
C TYR A 148 1.92 -0.63 18.86
N ARG A 149 2.86 -1.16 19.66
CA ARG A 149 2.79 -2.54 20.18
C ARG A 149 1.51 -2.75 21.01
N GLN A 150 1.19 -1.82 21.91
CA GLN A 150 -0.02 -1.90 22.74
C GLN A 150 -1.30 -1.82 21.91
N LEU A 151 -1.35 -0.92 20.92
CA LEU A 151 -2.46 -0.83 19.98
C LEU A 151 -2.66 -2.13 19.22
N LEU A 152 -1.61 -2.69 18.62
CA LEU A 152 -1.72 -3.93 17.87
C LEU A 152 -2.07 -5.13 18.77
N ALA A 153 -1.63 -5.16 20.02
CA ALA A 153 -2.03 -6.19 20.99
C ALA A 153 -3.56 -6.13 21.26
N SER A 154 -4.10 -4.93 21.43
CA SER A 154 -5.56 -4.72 21.56
C SER A 154 -6.29 -5.17 20.31
N TRP A 155 -5.82 -4.79 19.13
CA TRP A 155 -6.43 -5.17 17.84
C TRP A 155 -6.31 -6.67 17.55
N THR A 156 -5.23 -7.32 17.99
CA THR A 156 -5.08 -8.77 17.92
C THR A 156 -6.22 -9.45 18.66
N THR A 157 -6.50 -9.04 19.90
CA THR A 157 -7.61 -9.58 20.72
C THR A 157 -8.95 -9.38 20.03
N TYR A 158 -9.18 -8.22 19.46
CA TYR A 158 -10.41 -7.92 18.72
C TYR A 158 -10.58 -8.81 17.48
N VAL A 159 -9.54 -8.91 16.64
CA VAL A 159 -9.56 -9.73 15.42
C VAL A 159 -9.72 -11.21 15.75
N GLU A 160 -9.09 -11.69 16.82
CA GLU A 160 -9.27 -13.05 17.34
C GLU A 160 -10.74 -13.33 17.67
N GLN A 161 -11.42 -12.42 18.38
CA GLN A 161 -12.85 -12.54 18.71
C GLN A 161 -13.73 -12.61 17.45
N GLU A 162 -13.43 -11.81 16.43
CA GLU A 162 -14.16 -11.84 15.17
C GLU A 162 -13.96 -13.18 14.42
N TYR A 163 -12.75 -13.74 14.41
CA TYR A 163 -12.50 -15.07 13.84
C TYR A 163 -13.25 -16.17 14.61
N VAL A 164 -13.25 -16.13 15.94
CA VAL A 164 -14.00 -17.08 16.78
C VAL A 164 -15.51 -16.97 16.52
N ALA A 165 -16.01 -15.77 16.21
CA ALA A 165 -17.39 -15.53 15.82
C ALA A 165 -17.71 -15.97 14.36
N GLY A 166 -16.76 -16.61 13.66
CA GLY A 166 -16.93 -17.12 12.30
C GLY A 166 -16.80 -16.05 11.21
N LYS A 167 -16.27 -14.87 11.53
CA LYS A 167 -15.98 -13.81 10.57
C LYS A 167 -14.52 -13.92 10.10
N SER A 168 -14.18 -13.21 9.01
CA SER A 168 -12.83 -13.22 8.42
C SER A 168 -12.36 -11.79 8.16
N PRO A 169 -12.13 -10.98 9.21
CA PRO A 169 -11.68 -9.60 9.03
C PRO A 169 -10.32 -9.57 8.34
N GLN A 170 -10.14 -8.61 7.42
CA GLN A 170 -8.89 -8.44 6.68
C GLN A 170 -8.32 -7.04 6.92
N ILE A 171 -7.15 -6.99 7.55
CA ILE A 171 -6.40 -5.75 7.79
C ILE A 171 -4.92 -5.98 7.54
N ASN A 172 -4.33 -5.17 6.65
CA ASN A 172 -2.99 -5.40 6.13
C ASN A 172 -1.91 -5.51 7.22
N ILE A 173 -1.91 -4.63 8.22
CA ILE A 173 -0.89 -4.54 9.26
C ILE A 173 -0.96 -5.69 10.29
N LEU A 174 -2.01 -6.51 10.26
CA LEU A 174 -2.19 -7.58 11.23
C LEU A 174 -2.47 -8.95 10.58
N THR A 175 -3.34 -9.02 9.55
CA THR A 175 -3.73 -10.31 8.99
C THR A 175 -2.90 -10.73 7.77
N ASP A 176 -2.28 -9.80 7.04
CA ASP A 176 -1.58 -10.13 5.79
C ASP A 176 -0.37 -11.05 6.03
N ARG A 177 0.41 -10.85 7.09
CA ARG A 177 1.57 -11.69 7.36
C ARG A 177 1.21 -13.17 7.50
N MET A 178 0.04 -13.47 8.07
CA MET A 178 -0.44 -14.86 8.19
C MET A 178 -0.80 -15.47 6.83
N MET A 179 -1.28 -14.64 5.90
CA MET A 179 -1.75 -15.08 4.58
C MET A 179 -0.62 -15.22 3.56
N LEU A 180 0.48 -14.49 3.73
CA LEU A 180 1.56 -14.40 2.75
C LEU A 180 2.63 -15.46 2.98
N ASP A 181 3.18 -16.01 1.88
CA ASP A 181 4.30 -16.97 1.85
C ASP A 181 5.63 -16.30 1.47
N LYS A 182 5.57 -15.05 1.00
CA LYS A 182 6.72 -14.23 0.62
C LYS A 182 6.37 -12.76 0.76
N MET A 183 7.40 -11.92 0.78
CA MET A 183 7.21 -10.47 0.86
C MET A 183 6.36 -9.96 -0.30
N ASN A 184 5.23 -9.33 0.05
CA ASN A 184 4.29 -8.74 -0.88
C ASN A 184 4.54 -7.23 -1.01
N ASN A 185 5.72 -6.87 -1.54
CA ASN A 185 6.01 -5.45 -1.82
C ASN A 185 5.14 -4.92 -2.96
N CYS A 186 5.06 -3.60 -3.12
CA CYS A 186 4.25 -2.96 -4.18
C CYS A 186 4.81 -3.16 -5.58
N GLY A 187 6.02 -3.71 -5.74
CA GLY A 187 6.67 -3.97 -7.02
C GLY A 187 7.06 -2.74 -7.82
N ALA A 188 7.01 -1.55 -7.26
CA ALA A 188 7.33 -0.31 -7.96
C ALA A 188 8.74 -0.36 -8.57
N GLY A 189 8.83 -0.09 -9.88
CA GLY A 189 10.07 -0.17 -10.68
C GLY A 189 10.53 -1.60 -11.03
N ASP A 190 9.84 -2.64 -10.57
CA ASP A 190 10.10 -4.05 -10.92
C ASP A 190 8.90 -4.68 -11.65
N THR A 191 7.79 -4.85 -10.95
CA THR A 191 6.56 -5.43 -11.51
C THR A 191 5.46 -4.41 -11.76
N THR A 192 5.59 -3.20 -11.22
CA THR A 192 4.63 -2.10 -11.34
C THR A 192 5.30 -0.85 -11.88
N ILE A 193 4.64 -0.16 -12.81
CA ILE A 193 5.01 1.16 -13.32
C ILE A 193 3.80 2.08 -13.33
N THR A 194 4.05 3.38 -13.39
CA THR A 194 3.02 4.41 -13.42
C THR A 194 3.13 5.23 -14.70
N LEU A 195 2.01 5.43 -15.40
CA LEU A 195 1.85 6.43 -16.45
C LEU A 195 1.18 7.67 -15.84
N ALA A 196 1.82 8.82 -15.98
CA ALA A 196 1.31 10.07 -15.45
C ALA A 196 0.63 10.95 -16.53
N PRO A 197 -0.13 12.00 -16.16
CA PRO A 197 -0.81 12.91 -17.10
C PRO A 197 0.09 13.64 -18.09
N ASP A 198 1.39 13.67 -17.86
CA ASP A 198 2.39 14.22 -18.77
C ASP A 198 2.86 13.25 -19.88
N GLY A 199 2.32 12.01 -19.90
CA GLY A 199 2.65 10.97 -20.88
C GLY A 199 3.94 10.23 -20.60
N ARG A 200 4.56 10.44 -19.45
CA ARG A 200 5.79 9.77 -19.06
C ARG A 200 5.53 8.63 -18.07
N PHE A 201 6.43 7.68 -18.10
CA PHE A 201 6.46 6.59 -17.13
C PHE A 201 7.30 6.95 -15.91
N TYR A 202 6.83 6.54 -14.74
CA TYR A 202 7.48 6.66 -13.45
C TYR A 202 7.50 5.30 -12.74
N VAL A 203 8.43 5.08 -11.85
CA VAL A 203 8.48 3.81 -11.08
C VAL A 203 7.29 3.64 -10.15
N CYS A 204 6.77 4.75 -9.60
CA CYS A 204 5.49 4.79 -8.87
C CYS A 204 4.92 6.22 -8.88
N PRO A 205 3.64 6.42 -8.50
CA PRO A 205 3.01 7.75 -8.47
C PRO A 205 3.80 8.80 -7.71
N ALA A 206 4.42 8.43 -6.59
CA ALA A 206 5.20 9.33 -5.77
C ALA A 206 6.35 10.01 -6.52
N PHE A 207 6.98 9.34 -7.48
CA PHE A 207 8.05 9.92 -8.29
C PHE A 207 7.55 10.91 -9.35
N TYR A 208 6.25 10.94 -9.59
CA TYR A 208 5.63 11.98 -10.40
C TYR A 208 5.28 13.22 -9.57
N THR A 209 4.75 13.02 -8.35
CA THR A 209 4.33 14.12 -7.47
C THR A 209 5.48 14.76 -6.71
N ASP A 210 6.62 14.08 -6.57
CA ASP A 210 7.82 14.57 -5.90
C ASP A 210 8.61 15.52 -6.83
N ALA A 211 9.01 16.68 -6.34
CA ALA A 211 9.81 17.66 -7.08
C ALA A 211 11.15 17.09 -7.57
N ASP A 212 11.74 16.15 -6.81
CA ASP A 212 12.98 15.46 -7.14
C ASP A 212 12.74 14.12 -7.89
N GLY A 213 11.48 13.88 -8.29
CA GLY A 213 11.11 12.70 -9.05
C GLY A 213 11.65 12.72 -10.48
N TYR A 214 11.78 11.54 -11.07
CA TYR A 214 12.26 11.39 -12.45
C TYR A 214 11.45 10.35 -13.21
N ALA A 215 11.26 10.63 -14.49
CA ALA A 215 10.64 9.71 -15.43
C ALA A 215 11.60 8.57 -15.82
N VAL A 216 11.03 7.40 -16.11
CA VAL A 216 11.74 6.19 -16.54
C VAL A 216 11.29 5.75 -17.93
N GLY A 217 10.93 6.70 -18.78
CA GLY A 217 10.49 6.49 -20.15
C GLY A 217 9.23 7.27 -20.49
N ASP A 218 8.69 7.02 -21.67
CA ASP A 218 7.45 7.63 -22.17
C ASP A 218 6.71 6.70 -23.14
N LEU A 219 5.50 7.09 -23.54
CA LEU A 219 4.67 6.30 -24.47
C LEU A 219 5.26 6.15 -25.88
N ALA A 220 6.16 7.05 -26.30
CA ALA A 220 6.76 7.00 -27.63
C ALA A 220 7.98 6.08 -27.68
N HIS A 221 8.79 6.08 -26.64
CA HIS A 221 10.08 5.37 -26.59
C HIS A 221 10.04 4.12 -25.69
N GLY A 222 8.96 3.95 -24.89
CA GLY A 222 8.85 2.85 -23.94
C GLY A 222 9.59 3.12 -22.63
N LEU A 223 9.89 2.03 -21.89
CA LEU A 223 10.54 2.10 -20.58
C LEU A 223 12.05 2.17 -20.69
N ASP A 224 12.66 3.02 -19.89
CA ASP A 224 14.11 3.16 -19.72
C ASP A 224 14.47 3.23 -18.22
N ILE A 225 14.29 2.11 -17.52
CA ILE A 225 14.59 2.01 -16.09
C ILE A 225 16.08 1.76 -15.90
N LYS A 226 16.82 2.81 -15.55
CA LYS A 226 18.25 2.68 -15.22
C LYS A 226 18.43 1.89 -13.92
N ASN A 227 19.44 1.02 -13.88
CA ASN A 227 19.76 0.18 -12.71
C ASN A 227 18.55 -0.57 -12.16
N GLY A 228 17.68 -1.11 -13.03
CA GLY A 228 16.44 -1.78 -12.67
C GLY A 228 16.58 -2.87 -11.60
N GLN A 229 17.78 -3.44 -11.41
CA GLN A 229 18.05 -4.40 -10.33
C GLN A 229 17.85 -3.80 -8.94
N LEU A 230 18.06 -2.50 -8.73
CA LEU A 230 17.90 -1.85 -7.41
C LEU A 230 16.44 -1.83 -6.93
N TYR A 231 15.48 -1.94 -7.84
CA TYR A 231 14.06 -2.01 -7.50
C TYR A 231 13.61 -3.42 -7.08
N LYS A 232 14.41 -4.46 -7.41
CA LYS A 232 14.07 -5.86 -7.13
C LYS A 232 14.39 -6.25 -5.70
N LEU A 233 13.49 -7.03 -5.09
CA LEU A 233 13.68 -7.55 -3.73
C LEU A 233 14.98 -8.35 -3.58
N ALA A 234 15.35 -9.16 -4.58
CA ALA A 234 16.56 -9.99 -4.57
C ALA A 234 17.86 -9.19 -4.38
N TYR A 235 17.85 -7.91 -4.74
CA TYR A 235 19.00 -7.01 -4.60
C TYR A 235 18.89 -6.03 -3.43
N ALA A 236 17.85 -6.16 -2.61
CA ALA A 236 17.70 -5.35 -1.39
C ALA A 236 18.52 -5.96 -0.25
N PRO A 237 19.55 -5.31 0.27
CA PRO A 237 20.52 -5.92 1.20
C PRO A 237 19.85 -6.53 2.44
N ILE A 238 18.93 -5.80 3.05
CA ILE A 238 18.20 -6.16 4.26
C ILE A 238 16.95 -6.95 3.93
N CYS A 239 16.09 -6.41 3.04
CA CYS A 239 14.73 -6.93 2.82
C CYS A 239 14.68 -8.31 2.17
N ARG A 240 15.70 -8.72 1.40
CA ARG A 240 15.70 -10.01 0.67
C ARG A 240 15.60 -11.25 1.58
N ARG A 241 15.95 -11.11 2.87
CA ARG A 241 15.89 -12.18 3.87
C ARG A 241 14.88 -11.91 4.97
N CYS A 242 14.22 -10.75 4.93
CA CYS A 242 13.24 -10.34 5.93
C CYS A 242 11.94 -11.14 5.77
N ASP A 243 11.38 -11.60 6.89
CA ASP A 243 10.12 -12.33 6.92
C ASP A 243 8.90 -11.46 7.30
N ALA A 244 9.06 -10.15 7.44
CA ALA A 244 7.96 -9.20 7.56
C ALA A 244 7.23 -9.04 6.21
N TYR A 245 6.56 -10.12 5.75
CA TYR A 245 6.02 -10.23 4.39
C TYR A 245 4.91 -9.23 4.08
N GLN A 246 4.24 -8.67 5.07
CA GLN A 246 3.24 -7.61 4.92
C GLN A 246 3.87 -6.26 4.60
N CYS A 247 5.17 -6.08 4.84
CA CYS A 247 5.88 -4.82 4.54
C CYS A 247 5.86 -4.52 3.04
N ARG A 248 5.44 -3.33 2.68
CA ARG A 248 5.37 -2.87 1.28
C ARG A 248 6.73 -2.50 0.69
N ARG A 249 7.77 -2.38 1.51
CA ARG A 249 9.12 -1.96 1.06
C ARG A 249 9.02 -0.74 0.15
N CYS A 250 8.48 0.38 0.66
CA CYS A 250 8.22 1.56 -0.14
C CYS A 250 9.52 2.20 -0.64
N ILE A 251 9.82 2.06 -1.93
CA ILE A 251 11.05 2.57 -2.55
C ILE A 251 11.14 4.10 -2.54
N TRP A 252 9.99 4.80 -2.59
CA TRP A 252 9.96 6.25 -2.46
C TRP A 252 10.32 6.68 -1.04
N LEU A 253 9.73 6.05 -0.03
CA LEU A 253 10.06 6.32 1.38
C LEU A 253 11.52 5.99 1.67
N ASN A 254 12.03 4.85 1.16
CA ASN A 254 13.44 4.51 1.25
C ASN A 254 14.30 5.65 0.70
N ARG A 255 14.05 6.08 -0.54
CA ARG A 255 14.81 7.17 -1.17
C ARG A 255 14.73 8.47 -0.36
N LYS A 256 13.55 8.82 0.16
CA LYS A 256 13.35 10.02 0.97
C LYS A 256 14.16 10.00 2.27
N THR A 257 14.26 8.83 2.91
CA THR A 257 14.85 8.70 4.26
C THR A 257 16.31 8.28 4.26
N THR A 258 16.71 7.41 3.31
CA THR A 258 18.07 6.84 3.25
C THR A 258 18.85 7.24 1.99
N LEU A 259 18.23 7.99 1.07
CA LEU A 259 18.73 8.33 -0.27
C LEU A 259 18.89 7.13 -1.21
N GLU A 260 18.51 5.92 -0.78
CA GLU A 260 18.62 4.67 -1.54
C GLU A 260 17.24 4.05 -1.75
N VAL A 261 16.95 3.55 -2.95
CA VAL A 261 15.64 2.93 -3.26
C VAL A 261 15.47 1.53 -2.66
N ASN A 262 16.56 0.85 -2.31
CA ASN A 262 16.55 -0.56 -1.85
C ASN A 262 16.91 -0.75 -0.39
N THR A 263 17.10 0.34 0.37
CA THR A 263 17.45 0.30 1.79
C THR A 263 16.38 1.06 2.59
N PRO A 264 15.59 0.39 3.45
CA PRO A 264 14.59 1.04 4.28
C PRO A 264 15.23 1.82 5.43
N SER A 265 14.49 2.76 6.02
CA SER A 265 14.89 3.40 7.27
C SER A 265 14.71 2.45 8.47
N HIS A 266 15.36 2.79 9.58
CA HIS A 266 15.18 2.12 10.88
C HIS A 266 13.69 2.07 11.28
N GLU A 267 13.01 3.21 11.26
CA GLU A 267 11.61 3.35 11.68
C GLU A 267 10.69 2.46 10.86
N GLN A 268 10.88 2.42 9.55
CA GLN A 268 10.10 1.55 8.66
C GLN A 268 10.30 0.07 8.99
N CYS A 269 11.53 -0.33 9.33
CA CYS A 269 11.84 -1.70 9.74
C CYS A 269 11.20 -2.06 11.07
N VAL A 270 11.36 -1.20 12.08
CA VAL A 270 10.81 -1.43 13.43
C VAL A 270 9.29 -1.56 13.38
N VAL A 271 8.60 -0.63 12.70
CA VAL A 271 7.13 -0.68 12.52
C VAL A 271 6.71 -1.99 11.85
N ALA A 272 7.35 -2.38 10.73
CA ALA A 272 7.02 -3.62 10.03
C ALA A 272 7.27 -4.88 10.88
N HIS A 273 8.30 -4.89 11.72
CA HIS A 273 8.58 -6.01 12.62
C HIS A 273 7.61 -6.06 13.81
N ILE A 274 7.16 -4.94 14.33
CA ILE A 274 6.09 -4.89 15.33
C ILE A 274 4.80 -5.52 14.76
N GLU A 275 4.40 -5.14 13.55
CA GLU A 275 3.24 -5.72 12.85
C GLU A 275 3.40 -7.24 12.63
N ARG A 276 4.57 -7.65 12.17
CA ARG A 276 4.91 -9.05 11.97
C ARG A 276 4.77 -9.85 13.28
N ASN A 277 5.25 -9.31 14.40
CA ASN A 277 5.17 -9.96 15.72
C ASN A 277 3.72 -10.02 16.22
N ALA A 278 2.91 -8.98 15.98
CA ALA A 278 1.48 -8.99 16.30
C ALA A 278 0.73 -10.07 15.48
N SER A 279 1.04 -10.22 14.20
CA SER A 279 0.49 -11.28 13.34
C SER A 279 0.88 -12.68 13.84
N ARG A 280 2.13 -12.85 14.30
CA ARG A 280 2.58 -14.09 14.91
C ARG A 280 1.75 -14.42 16.17
N ARG A 281 1.54 -13.44 17.02
CA ARG A 281 0.73 -13.60 18.23
C ARG A 281 -0.69 -14.03 17.90
N LEU A 282 -1.33 -13.34 16.96
CA LEU A 282 -2.68 -13.68 16.49
C LEU A 282 -2.75 -15.13 15.98
N LEU A 283 -1.78 -15.57 15.17
CA LEU A 283 -1.76 -16.93 14.63
C LEU A 283 -1.64 -17.98 15.75
N ILE A 284 -0.80 -17.73 16.76
CA ILE A 284 -0.62 -18.61 17.92
C ILE A 284 -1.93 -18.70 18.74
N ASP A 285 -2.53 -17.55 19.07
CA ASP A 285 -3.74 -17.48 19.88
C ASP A 285 -4.91 -18.19 19.18
N MET A 286 -5.08 -18.00 17.87
CA MET A 286 -6.07 -18.71 17.08
C MET A 286 -5.87 -20.24 17.07
N ARG A 287 -4.62 -20.70 16.96
CA ARG A 287 -4.27 -22.13 16.97
C ARG A 287 -4.50 -22.79 18.34
N GLN A 288 -4.38 -22.05 19.42
CA GLN A 288 -4.71 -22.55 20.76
C GLN A 288 -6.21 -22.82 20.93
N ARG A 289 -7.08 -22.16 20.14
CA ARG A 289 -8.54 -22.33 20.19
C ARG A 289 -9.07 -23.43 19.28
N GLY A 290 -8.27 -23.90 18.33
CA GLY A 290 -8.67 -24.93 17.39
C GLY A 290 -7.82 -24.99 16.14
N THR A 291 -8.30 -25.72 15.14
CA THR A 291 -7.61 -25.84 13.86
C THR A 291 -7.76 -24.54 13.05
N PHE A 292 -6.69 -23.76 12.97
CA PHE A 292 -6.65 -22.53 12.20
C PHE A 292 -5.43 -22.52 11.28
N MET A 293 -5.64 -22.36 9.97
CA MET A 293 -4.60 -22.34 8.93
C MET A 293 -3.56 -23.46 9.12
N PRO A 294 -3.97 -24.76 9.10
CA PRO A 294 -3.11 -25.89 9.48
C PRO A 294 -1.89 -26.04 8.56
N ASP A 295 -2.05 -25.69 7.27
CA ASP A 295 -1.00 -25.82 6.25
C ASP A 295 -0.03 -24.62 6.23
N LYS A 296 -0.28 -23.60 7.04
CA LYS A 296 0.57 -22.41 7.11
C LYS A 296 1.75 -22.65 8.05
N GLU A 297 2.95 -22.33 7.59
CA GLU A 297 4.15 -22.39 8.44
C GLU A 297 4.02 -21.45 9.65
N GLU A 298 4.66 -21.81 10.73
CA GLU A 298 4.74 -20.97 11.92
C GLU A 298 5.59 -19.74 11.61
N ILE A 299 5.11 -18.57 12.04
CA ILE A 299 5.90 -17.33 12.01
C ILE A 299 6.91 -17.44 13.16
N LYS A 300 8.19 -17.59 12.85
CA LYS A 300 9.26 -17.78 13.84
C LYS A 300 9.35 -16.56 14.77
N GLU A 301 9.75 -16.80 16.01
CA GLU A 301 10.06 -15.71 16.93
C GLU A 301 11.36 -15.01 16.53
N ILE A 302 11.37 -13.68 16.65
CA ILE A 302 12.57 -12.88 16.55
C ILE A 302 12.72 -12.05 17.82
N THR A 303 13.95 -11.84 18.27
CA THR A 303 14.27 -11.10 19.51
C THR A 303 14.58 -9.63 19.26
N TYR A 304 14.70 -9.22 18.02
CA TYR A 304 14.97 -7.84 17.59
C TYR A 304 13.80 -7.30 16.75
N THR A 305 13.63 -6.00 16.74
CA THR A 305 12.67 -5.30 15.84
C THR A 305 13.40 -4.55 14.73
N ASP A 306 14.66 -4.17 14.94
CA ASP A 306 15.50 -3.53 13.94
C ASP A 306 16.53 -4.53 13.37
N PRO A 307 16.50 -4.85 12.07
CA PRO A 307 17.47 -5.74 11.45
C PRO A 307 18.90 -5.18 11.41
N PHE A 308 19.09 -3.89 11.69
CA PHE A 308 20.42 -3.30 11.81
C PHE A 308 21.08 -3.54 13.18
N GLU A 309 20.30 -3.89 14.20
CA GLU A 309 20.77 -4.15 15.57
C GLU A 309 21.05 -5.63 15.84
N THR A 310 20.80 -6.51 14.87
CA THR A 310 21.07 -7.94 15.06
C THR A 310 22.56 -8.22 15.15
N ASN A 311 22.95 -9.07 16.13
CA ASN A 311 24.31 -9.60 16.28
C ASN A 311 24.52 -10.90 15.49
N GLU A 312 23.51 -11.38 14.76
CA GLU A 312 23.63 -12.58 13.94
C GLU A 312 24.39 -12.27 12.64
N GLU A 313 25.36 -13.09 12.30
CA GLU A 313 26.03 -13.03 11.00
C GLU A 313 25.03 -13.42 9.90
N TRP A 314 24.89 -12.57 8.92
CA TRP A 314 23.98 -12.73 7.78
C TRP A 314 24.50 -13.74 6.74
#